data_8bfee3662c5bcab8e82c2159ecb6d376
#
_entry.id   8bfee3662c5bcab8e82c2159ecb6d376
#
_cell.length_a   1.000
_cell.length_b   1.000
_cell.length_c   1.000
_cell.angle_alpha   90.00
_cell.angle_beta   90.00
_cell.angle_gamma   90.00
#
_symmetry.space_group_name_H-M   'P 1'
#
loop_
_entity.id
_entity.type
_entity.pdbx_description
1 polymer ?
#
loop_
_entity_poly.entity_id
_entity_poly.type
_entity_poly.pdbx_seq_one_letter_code
_entity_poly.pdbx_strand_id
1 'polypeptide(L)'
;MSSMGAGNKLDPSAFEVADIYKTSVCPLAKVMRRELKKRRIRHLKVVYSKEQPLEPIDDMAISCREHCICPPGAVRKCTERRAIPGSTAFVPSVVGLIIAGEVVKDLTVNRKEKALKQPETTVTGGQE
;
A
#
# COMPACT_ATOMS: atom_id res chain seq x y z
N MET A 1 1.13 0.84 -8.39
CA MET A 1 1.38 1.34 -7.03
C MET A 1 0.45 0.67 -6.04
N SER A 2 0.85 0.45 -4.79
CA SER A 2 0.03 -0.22 -3.78
C SER A 2 0.28 0.35 -2.39
N SER A 3 -0.75 0.30 -1.50
CA SER A 3 -0.59 0.57 -0.07
C SER A 3 -0.14 -0.69 0.65
N MET A 4 0.74 -0.52 1.64
CA MET A 4 1.06 -1.55 2.61
C MET A 4 0.19 -1.40 3.87
N GLY A 5 0.51 -2.09 4.96
CA GLY A 5 -0.30 -2.08 6.18
C GLY A 5 -0.41 -0.70 6.82
N ALA A 6 -1.64 -0.22 6.96
CA ALA A 6 -2.00 1.04 7.63
C ALA A 6 -2.79 0.83 8.93
N GLY A 7 -3.11 -0.41 9.29
CA GLY A 7 -3.81 -0.73 10.53
C GLY A 7 -2.89 -0.67 11.75
N ASN A 8 -3.49 -0.38 12.91
CA ASN A 8 -2.84 -0.28 14.22
C ASN A 8 -1.69 0.73 14.24
N LYS A 9 -1.85 1.86 13.55
CA LYS A 9 -0.89 2.96 13.46
C LYS A 9 -1.57 4.28 13.74
N LEU A 10 -0.82 5.21 14.32
CA LEU A 10 -1.31 6.54 14.70
C LEU A 10 -0.55 7.68 14.05
N ASP A 11 0.66 7.43 13.54
CA ASP A 11 1.47 8.46 12.89
C ASP A 11 1.29 8.45 11.37
N PRO A 12 0.48 9.38 10.82
CA PRO A 12 0.32 9.51 9.38
C PRO A 12 1.55 10.10 8.68
N SER A 13 2.45 10.75 9.42
CA SER A 13 3.67 11.36 8.87
C SER A 13 4.79 10.34 8.63
N ALA A 14 4.71 9.16 9.27
CA ALA A 14 5.68 8.08 9.12
C ALA A 14 5.54 7.28 7.81
N PHE A 15 4.59 7.66 6.93
CA PHE A 15 4.43 7.03 5.63
C PHE A 15 5.40 7.58 4.60
N GLU A 16 6.01 6.69 3.85
CA GLU A 16 6.93 7.01 2.76
C GLU A 16 6.65 6.18 1.50
N VAL A 17 7.10 6.71 0.38
CA VAL A 17 7.02 6.04 -0.92
C VAL A 17 8.35 5.33 -1.20
N ALA A 18 8.29 4.04 -1.49
CA ALA A 18 9.48 3.26 -1.81
C ALA A 18 9.18 2.12 -2.79
N ASP A 19 10.22 1.47 -3.29
CA ASP A 19 10.07 0.16 -3.91
C ASP A 19 9.81 -0.90 -2.83
N ILE A 20 8.95 -1.88 -3.13
CA ILE A 20 8.56 -2.95 -2.20
C ILE A 20 9.78 -3.68 -1.61
N TYR A 21 10.86 -3.83 -2.39
CA TYR A 21 12.06 -4.53 -1.94
C TYR A 21 12.97 -3.68 -1.02
N LYS A 22 12.71 -2.37 -0.92
CA LYS A 22 13.39 -1.45 0.00
C LYS A 22 12.60 -1.20 1.28
N THR A 23 11.42 -1.82 1.44
CA THR A 23 10.58 -1.65 2.63
C THR A 23 11.13 -2.41 3.83
N SER A 24 10.91 -1.87 5.04
CA SER A 24 11.25 -2.47 6.33
C SER A 24 10.03 -2.55 7.26
N VAL A 25 10.17 -3.19 8.41
CA VAL A 25 9.20 -3.21 9.52
C VAL A 25 7.83 -3.82 9.18
N CYS A 26 7.20 -3.47 8.04
CA CYS A 26 5.83 -3.84 7.71
C CYS A 26 5.66 -5.34 7.43
N PRO A 27 4.84 -6.08 8.23
CA PRO A 27 4.61 -7.52 8.02
C PRO A 27 3.94 -7.84 6.68
N LEU A 28 2.99 -7.00 6.24
CA LEU A 28 2.33 -7.16 4.93
C LEU A 28 3.34 -7.02 3.79
N ALA A 29 4.23 -6.03 3.86
CA ALA A 29 5.28 -5.88 2.84
C ALA A 29 6.22 -7.10 2.80
N LYS A 30 6.51 -7.74 3.93
CA LYS A 30 7.28 -9.00 3.99
C LYS A 30 6.60 -10.13 3.23
N VAL A 31 5.29 -10.30 3.40
CA VAL A 31 4.50 -11.31 2.68
C VAL A 31 4.46 -10.98 1.18
N MET A 32 4.16 -9.71 0.83
CA MET A 32 4.09 -9.26 -0.55
C MET A 32 5.41 -9.46 -1.30
N ARG A 33 6.56 -9.14 -0.69
CA ARG A 33 7.88 -9.40 -1.30
C ARG A 33 8.07 -10.87 -1.66
N ARG A 34 7.64 -11.78 -0.77
CA ARG A 34 7.74 -13.23 -1.02
C ARG A 34 6.87 -13.66 -2.20
N GLU A 35 5.63 -13.18 -2.26
CA GLU A 35 4.70 -13.52 -3.34
C GLU A 35 5.10 -12.92 -4.69
N LEU A 36 5.61 -11.69 -4.70
CA LEU A 36 6.10 -11.03 -5.90
C LEU A 36 7.35 -11.72 -6.47
N LYS A 37 8.26 -12.18 -5.59
CA LYS A 37 9.42 -12.98 -6.01
C LYS A 37 9.02 -14.26 -6.74
N LYS A 38 8.02 -15.00 -6.21
CA LYS A 38 7.50 -16.20 -6.88
C LYS A 38 6.95 -15.90 -8.29
N ARG A 39 6.37 -14.72 -8.47
CA ARG A 39 5.83 -14.25 -9.76
C ARG A 39 6.85 -13.54 -10.64
N ARG A 40 8.11 -13.49 -10.23
CA ARG A 40 9.23 -12.81 -10.95
C ARG A 40 9.00 -11.31 -11.17
N ILE A 41 8.20 -10.66 -10.32
CA ILE A 41 7.97 -9.23 -10.35
C ILE A 41 9.10 -8.54 -9.60
N ARG A 42 9.86 -7.69 -10.31
CA ARG A 42 11.10 -7.08 -9.81
C ARG A 42 10.91 -5.75 -9.11
N HIS A 43 9.82 -5.04 -9.40
CA HIS A 43 9.57 -3.69 -8.91
C HIS A 43 8.09 -3.49 -8.62
N LEU A 44 7.80 -2.83 -7.51
CA LEU A 44 6.46 -2.34 -7.19
C LEU A 44 6.60 -1.10 -6.31
N LYS A 45 6.15 0.06 -6.80
CA LYS A 45 6.07 1.29 -6.01
C LYS A 45 4.98 1.12 -4.95
N VAL A 46 5.32 1.35 -3.68
CA VAL A 46 4.41 1.20 -2.55
C VAL A 46 4.47 2.39 -1.61
N VAL A 47 3.38 2.61 -0.87
CA VAL A 47 3.35 3.47 0.31
C VAL A 47 3.37 2.56 1.54
N TYR A 48 4.31 2.77 2.44
CA TYR A 48 4.42 2.01 3.67
C TYR A 48 4.89 2.92 4.82
N SER A 49 4.72 2.46 6.05
CA SER A 49 5.18 3.19 7.24
C SER A 49 6.22 2.37 7.98
N LYS A 50 7.22 3.05 8.54
CA LYS A 50 8.22 2.49 9.46
C LYS A 50 7.74 2.41 10.89
N GLU A 51 6.56 2.95 11.19
CA GLU A 51 5.93 2.84 12.49
C GLU A 51 5.65 1.37 12.82
N GLN A 52 6.00 0.94 14.03
CA GLN A 52 5.60 -0.37 14.54
C GLN A 52 4.09 -0.37 14.79
N PRO A 53 3.35 -1.39 14.33
CA PRO A 53 1.94 -1.50 14.64
C PRO A 53 1.73 -1.60 16.15
N LEU A 54 0.80 -0.83 16.69
CA LEU A 54 0.39 -0.90 18.08
C LEU A 54 -0.31 -2.24 18.36
N GLU A 55 -0.10 -2.79 19.53
CA GLU A 55 -0.85 -3.94 19.99
C GLU A 55 -2.24 -3.49 20.42
N PRO A 56 -3.32 -4.11 19.91
CA PRO A 56 -4.67 -3.81 20.36
C PRO A 56 -4.83 -4.13 21.84
N ILE A 57 -5.56 -3.29 22.57
CA ILE A 57 -5.99 -3.59 23.94
C ILE A 57 -7.00 -4.73 23.85
N ASP A 58 -6.71 -5.87 24.46
CA ASP A 58 -7.61 -7.03 24.50
C ASP A 58 -8.59 -6.82 25.68
N ASP A 59 -9.66 -6.08 25.41
CA ASP A 59 -10.77 -5.92 26.37
C ASP A 59 -11.80 -7.02 26.09
N MET A 60 -11.90 -7.96 27.00
CA MET A 60 -12.81 -9.10 26.90
C MET A 60 -14.28 -8.67 26.83
N ALA A 61 -14.66 -7.55 27.43
CA ALA A 61 -16.04 -7.05 27.43
C ALA A 61 -16.53 -6.59 26.05
N ILE A 62 -15.60 -6.15 25.16
CA ILE A 62 -15.89 -5.71 23.79
C ILE A 62 -15.27 -6.60 22.73
N SER A 63 -14.63 -7.68 23.15
CA SER A 63 -13.96 -8.62 22.25
C SER A 63 -14.96 -9.42 21.43
N CYS A 64 -14.71 -9.59 20.14
CA CYS A 64 -15.46 -10.52 19.29
C CYS A 64 -15.39 -11.99 19.76
N ARG A 65 -14.55 -12.32 20.75
CA ARG A 65 -14.50 -13.66 21.33
C ARG A 65 -15.76 -13.97 22.15
N GLU A 66 -16.32 -12.97 22.82
CA GLU A 66 -17.52 -13.12 23.65
C GLU A 66 -18.81 -12.62 22.96
N HIS A 67 -18.70 -11.57 22.17
CA HIS A 67 -19.83 -10.93 21.48
C HIS A 67 -19.66 -10.96 19.96
N CYS A 68 -19.65 -12.16 19.37
CA CYS A 68 -19.50 -12.30 17.92
C CYS A 68 -20.80 -12.00 17.19
N ILE A 69 -20.80 -10.97 16.33
CA ILE A 69 -21.92 -10.57 15.45
C ILE A 69 -21.72 -11.09 14.00
N CYS A 70 -20.76 -12.00 13.77
CA CYS A 70 -20.54 -12.56 12.45
C CYS A 70 -21.76 -13.36 11.99
N PRO A 71 -22.14 -13.29 10.70
CA PRO A 71 -23.26 -14.06 10.18
C PRO A 71 -23.01 -15.57 10.34
N PRO A 72 -24.08 -16.35 10.62
CA PRO A 72 -23.98 -17.80 10.72
C PRO A 72 -23.44 -18.37 9.40
N GLY A 73 -22.45 -19.27 9.49
CA GLY A 73 -21.83 -19.89 8.30
C GLY A 73 -20.64 -19.14 7.71
N ALA A 74 -20.15 -18.07 8.33
CA ALA A 74 -18.91 -17.43 7.89
C ALA A 74 -17.74 -18.43 7.90
N VAL A 75 -17.07 -18.57 6.75
CA VAL A 75 -15.94 -19.51 6.55
C VAL A 75 -14.74 -19.18 7.46
N ARG A 76 -14.62 -17.94 7.92
CA ARG A 76 -13.59 -17.49 8.89
C ARG A 76 -14.27 -16.76 10.04
N LYS A 77 -14.14 -17.32 11.23
CA LYS A 77 -14.61 -16.68 12.46
C LYS A 77 -13.61 -15.61 12.90
N CYS A 78 -14.13 -14.46 13.38
CA CYS A 78 -13.29 -13.38 13.94
C CYS A 78 -12.47 -13.85 15.16
N THR A 79 -12.96 -14.85 15.90
CA THR A 79 -12.31 -15.51 17.04
C THR A 79 -11.01 -16.23 16.67
N GLU A 80 -10.80 -16.59 15.39
CA GLU A 80 -9.59 -17.26 14.90
C GLU A 80 -8.46 -16.29 14.52
N ARG A 81 -8.74 -14.98 14.51
CA ARG A 81 -7.74 -13.96 14.20
C ARG A 81 -6.82 -13.73 15.39
N ARG A 82 -5.51 -13.69 15.14
CA ARG A 82 -4.50 -13.39 16.18
C ARG A 82 -4.60 -11.97 16.70
N ALA A 83 -5.01 -11.03 15.86
CA ALA A 83 -5.22 -9.64 16.22
C ALA A 83 -6.33 -9.05 15.34
N ILE A 84 -7.14 -8.17 15.93
CA ILE A 84 -8.14 -7.38 15.21
C ILE A 84 -7.43 -6.10 14.75
N PRO A 85 -7.33 -5.81 13.44
CA PRO A 85 -6.73 -4.58 12.97
C PRO A 85 -7.64 -3.40 13.30
N GLY A 86 -7.13 -2.46 14.08
CA GLY A 86 -7.74 -1.15 14.29
C GLY A 86 -7.35 -0.19 13.19
N SER A 87 -8.16 0.83 12.94
CA SER A 87 -7.87 1.88 11.98
C SER A 87 -8.44 3.21 12.46
N THR A 88 -7.73 4.29 12.19
CA THR A 88 -8.19 5.67 12.42
C THR A 88 -8.62 6.29 11.10
N ALA A 89 -9.47 7.32 11.15
CA ALA A 89 -9.93 7.99 9.93
C ALA A 89 -8.81 8.69 9.16
N PHE A 90 -7.78 9.19 9.86
CA PHE A 90 -6.74 10.01 9.26
C PHE A 90 -5.57 9.19 8.67
N VAL A 91 -5.18 8.07 9.26
CA VAL A 91 -4.02 7.29 8.79
C VAL A 91 -4.25 6.69 7.39
N PRO A 92 -5.31 5.92 7.12
CA PRO A 92 -5.57 5.41 5.77
C PRO A 92 -5.87 6.53 4.76
N SER A 93 -6.49 7.62 5.20
CA SER A 93 -6.80 8.77 4.33
C SER A 93 -5.53 9.43 3.80
N VAL A 94 -4.53 9.66 4.68
CA VAL A 94 -3.23 10.21 4.27
C VAL A 94 -2.51 9.27 3.29
N VAL A 95 -2.55 7.96 3.52
CA VAL A 95 -2.01 6.98 2.57
C VAL A 95 -2.67 7.11 1.19
N GLY A 96 -4.00 7.26 1.16
CA GLY A 96 -4.74 7.49 -0.09
C GLY A 96 -4.32 8.76 -0.81
N LEU A 97 -4.14 9.87 -0.09
CA LEU A 97 -3.67 11.14 -0.63
C LEU A 97 -2.24 11.06 -1.18
N ILE A 98 -1.33 10.38 -0.48
CA ILE A 98 0.03 10.12 -0.97
C ILE A 98 -0.01 9.32 -2.28
N ILE A 99 -0.81 8.26 -2.35
CA ILE A 99 -0.96 7.45 -3.56
C ILE A 99 -1.49 8.30 -4.72
N ALA A 100 -2.53 9.09 -4.48
CA ALA A 100 -3.11 9.96 -5.50
C ALA A 100 -2.07 10.95 -6.04
N GLY A 101 -1.31 11.61 -5.16
CA GLY A 101 -0.25 12.51 -5.55
C GLY A 101 0.85 11.85 -6.39
N GLU A 102 1.26 10.64 -6.01
CA GLU A 102 2.27 9.88 -6.76
C GLU A 102 1.76 9.41 -8.13
N VAL A 103 0.49 9.01 -8.23
CA VAL A 103 -0.12 8.66 -9.52
C VAL A 103 -0.17 9.88 -10.44
N VAL A 104 -0.58 11.04 -9.93
CA VAL A 104 -0.57 12.29 -10.70
C VAL A 104 0.84 12.63 -11.19
N LYS A 105 1.85 12.53 -10.34
CA LYS A 105 3.26 12.73 -10.74
C LYS A 105 3.69 11.75 -11.84
N ASP A 106 3.37 10.47 -11.69
CA ASP A 106 3.72 9.45 -12.67
C ASP A 106 3.06 9.70 -14.04
N LEU A 107 1.82 10.21 -14.04
CA LEU A 107 1.09 10.51 -15.27
C LEU A 107 1.53 11.82 -15.95
N THR A 108 1.93 12.83 -15.18
CA THR A 108 2.21 14.18 -15.70
C THR A 108 3.71 14.41 -15.95
N VAL A 109 4.56 14.12 -14.97
CA VAL A 109 6.00 14.43 -15.04
C VAL A 109 6.72 13.42 -15.91
N ASN A 110 6.50 12.12 -15.69
CA ASN A 110 7.15 11.08 -16.46
C ASN A 110 6.74 11.07 -17.93
N ARG A 111 5.55 11.60 -18.26
CA ARG A 111 5.10 11.77 -19.66
C ARG A 111 5.89 12.85 -20.37
N LYS A 112 6.20 13.96 -19.70
CA LYS A 112 7.02 15.06 -20.27
C LYS A 112 8.45 14.60 -20.53
N GLU A 113 9.07 13.86 -19.62
CA GLU A 113 10.43 13.32 -19.80
C GLU A 113 10.52 12.30 -20.94
N LYS A 114 9.48 11.48 -21.11
CA LYS A 114 9.40 10.53 -22.24
C LYS A 114 9.21 11.24 -23.58
N ALA A 115 8.42 12.30 -23.63
CA ALA A 115 8.23 13.11 -24.83
C ALA A 115 9.50 13.85 -25.26
N LEU A 116 10.28 14.35 -24.30
CA LEU A 116 11.58 15.02 -24.56
C LEU A 116 12.69 14.06 -25.00
N LYS A 117 12.55 12.76 -24.73
CA LYS A 117 13.54 11.72 -25.10
C LYS A 117 13.23 11.02 -26.44
N GLN A 118 12.11 11.32 -27.08
CA GLN A 118 11.86 10.84 -28.45
C GLN A 118 12.64 11.73 -29.43
N PRO A 119 13.60 11.19 -30.20
CA PRO A 119 14.25 11.97 -31.26
C PRO A 119 13.19 12.37 -32.29
N GLU A 120 13.20 13.66 -32.66
CA GLU A 120 12.41 14.17 -33.77
C GLU A 120 12.73 13.32 -35.02
N THR A 121 11.77 12.48 -35.43
CA THR A 121 11.80 11.85 -36.72
C THR A 121 11.62 12.97 -37.75
N THR A 122 12.73 13.41 -38.28
CA THR A 122 12.79 14.35 -39.41
C THR A 122 11.97 13.75 -40.56
N VAL A 123 10.78 14.28 -40.81
CA VAL A 123 10.04 14.03 -42.05
C VAL A 123 10.76 14.82 -43.12
N THR A 124 11.71 14.17 -43.80
CA THR A 124 12.23 14.68 -45.06
C THR A 124 11.11 14.60 -46.07
N GLY A 125 10.52 15.74 -46.35
CA GLY A 125 9.63 15.90 -47.49
C GLY A 125 10.41 15.66 -48.79
N GLY A 126 10.08 14.57 -49.50
CA GLY A 126 10.43 14.40 -50.89
C GLY A 126 9.51 15.27 -51.71
N GLN A 127 10.10 16.32 -52.31
CA GLN A 127 9.55 16.93 -53.53
C GLN A 127 10.05 16.12 -54.70
N GLU A 128 9.16 15.60 -55.49
CA GLU A 128 9.18 15.57 -56.96
C GLU A 128 7.81 15.27 -57.52
#